data_1af397f55444dbcd445e6100e125cee6
#
_entry.id   1af397f55444dbcd445e6100e125cee6
#
_cell.length_a   1.000
_cell.length_b   1.000
_cell.length_c   1.000
_cell.angle_alpha   90.00
_cell.angle_beta   90.00
_cell.angle_gamma   90.00
#
_symmetry.space_group_name_H-M   'P 1'
#
loop_
_entity.id
_entity.type
_entity.pdbx_description
1 polymer ?
#
loop_
_entity_poly.entity_id
_entity_poly.type
_entity_poly.pdbx_seq_one_letter_code
_entity_poly.pdbx_strand_id
1 'polypeptide(L)'
;MKLCSFTKDGTSSYGLVNEVGIVDLGKRFDAPTLRDFLATGDMAAAAALVSAEADYGFDDVTHDPVIPNPDKIICVGLNYHAHIEETGREETPNPVLFARYQGSQIGHNAPLIKPLESDKFDYEARSP
;
A
#
# COMPACT_ATOMS: atom_id res chain seq x y z
N MET A 1 -4.01 8.91 -10.73
CA MET A 1 -4.75 7.65 -10.50
C MET A 1 -4.26 7.06 -9.19
N LYS A 2 -5.15 6.61 -8.31
CA LYS A 2 -4.82 5.92 -7.06
C LYS A 2 -5.33 4.49 -7.16
N LEU A 3 -4.52 3.53 -6.72
CA LEU A 3 -4.85 2.10 -6.72
C LEU A 3 -4.88 1.57 -5.29
N CYS A 4 -5.69 0.55 -5.03
CA CYS A 4 -5.80 -0.11 -3.74
C CYS A 4 -5.97 -1.62 -3.91
N SER A 5 -5.61 -2.37 -2.88
CA SER A 5 -6.07 -3.75 -2.67
C SER A 5 -7.08 -3.76 -1.54
N PHE A 6 -8.06 -4.64 -1.64
CA PHE A 6 -9.13 -4.74 -0.66
C PHE A 6 -9.71 -6.14 -0.60
N THR A 7 -10.45 -6.41 0.47
CA THR A 7 -11.24 -7.63 0.66
C THR A 7 -12.70 -7.27 0.82
N LYS A 8 -13.58 -7.88 0.02
CA LYS A 8 -15.04 -7.78 0.11
C LYS A 8 -15.64 -9.17 0.33
N ASP A 9 -16.40 -9.33 1.42
CA ASP A 9 -17.07 -10.59 1.78
C ASP A 9 -16.14 -11.82 1.73
N GLY A 10 -14.89 -11.64 2.20
CA GLY A 10 -13.87 -12.68 2.22
C GLY A 10 -13.15 -12.92 0.89
N THR A 11 -13.46 -12.17 -0.15
CA THR A 11 -12.80 -12.25 -1.46
C THR A 11 -11.87 -11.07 -1.65
N SER A 12 -10.57 -11.34 -1.86
CA SER A 12 -9.58 -10.32 -2.15
C SER A 12 -9.68 -9.84 -3.59
N SER A 13 -9.54 -8.54 -3.79
CA SER A 13 -9.51 -7.89 -5.10
C SER A 13 -8.62 -6.64 -5.06
N TYR A 14 -8.57 -5.93 -6.17
CA TYR A 14 -7.85 -4.67 -6.30
C TYR A 14 -8.65 -3.71 -7.18
N GLY A 15 -8.43 -2.42 -6.98
CA GLY A 15 -9.25 -1.44 -7.66
C GLY A 15 -8.59 -0.08 -7.83
N LEU A 16 -9.27 0.75 -8.60
CA LEU A 16 -8.98 2.15 -8.78
C LEU A 16 -9.86 2.96 -7.82
N VAL A 17 -9.23 3.88 -7.10
CA VAL A 17 -9.92 4.81 -6.19
C VAL A 17 -10.27 6.09 -6.95
N ASN A 18 -11.54 6.45 -6.98
CA ASN A 18 -12.04 7.72 -7.48
C ASN A 18 -12.66 8.56 -6.34
N GLU A 19 -13.40 9.62 -6.66
CA GLU A 19 -13.97 10.54 -5.66
C GLU A 19 -15.10 9.93 -4.84
N VAL A 20 -15.78 8.91 -5.35
CA VAL A 20 -17.00 8.34 -4.76
C VAL A 20 -16.82 6.92 -4.24
N GLY A 21 -15.71 6.24 -4.60
CA GLY A 21 -15.49 4.88 -4.14
C GLY A 21 -14.40 4.13 -4.92
N ILE A 22 -14.59 2.84 -5.05
CA ILE A 22 -13.64 1.90 -5.66
C ILE A 22 -14.26 1.27 -6.90
N VAL A 23 -13.56 1.41 -8.03
CA VAL A 23 -13.83 0.66 -9.25
C VAL A 23 -13.01 -0.63 -9.22
N ASP A 24 -13.67 -1.77 -9.11
CA ASP A 24 -13.04 -3.09 -8.97
C ASP A 24 -12.38 -3.51 -10.29
N LEU A 25 -11.06 -3.41 -10.36
CA LEU A 25 -10.27 -3.81 -11.52
C LEU A 25 -10.13 -5.33 -11.61
N GLY A 26 -10.18 -6.06 -10.50
CA GLY A 26 -10.13 -7.52 -10.50
C GLY A 26 -11.30 -8.18 -11.22
N LYS A 27 -12.44 -7.46 -11.37
CA LYS A 27 -13.57 -7.89 -12.20
C LYS A 27 -13.40 -7.60 -13.70
N ARG A 28 -12.44 -6.76 -14.07
CA ARG A 28 -12.29 -6.18 -15.42
C ARG A 28 -11.03 -6.64 -16.12
N PHE A 29 -10.04 -7.10 -15.38
CA PHE A 29 -8.75 -7.53 -15.90
C PHE A 29 -8.41 -8.94 -15.42
N ASP A 30 -7.78 -9.71 -16.28
CA ASP A 30 -7.32 -11.07 -15.97
C ASP A 30 -5.95 -11.03 -15.26
N ALA A 31 -5.96 -10.53 -14.03
CA ALA A 31 -4.81 -10.50 -13.15
C ALA A 31 -5.27 -10.83 -11.71
N PRO A 32 -4.66 -11.80 -11.04
CA PRO A 32 -5.14 -12.25 -9.74
C PRO A 32 -4.89 -11.25 -8.60
N THR A 33 -3.89 -10.37 -8.73
CA THR A 33 -3.56 -9.37 -7.72
C THR A 33 -3.17 -8.04 -8.36
N LEU A 34 -3.15 -6.95 -7.55
CA LEU A 34 -2.66 -5.65 -8.03
C LEU A 34 -1.22 -5.74 -8.52
N ARG A 35 -0.36 -6.53 -7.84
CA ARG A 35 1.03 -6.74 -8.28
C ARG A 35 1.09 -7.34 -9.69
N ASP A 36 0.28 -8.34 -9.96
CA ASP A 36 0.25 -9.00 -11.27
C ASP A 36 -0.30 -8.06 -12.33
N PHE A 37 -1.34 -7.28 -11.99
CA PHE A 37 -1.86 -6.24 -12.86
C PHE A 37 -0.80 -5.19 -13.22
N LEU A 38 -0.03 -4.70 -12.24
CA LEU A 38 1.05 -3.74 -12.48
C LEU A 38 2.15 -4.32 -13.38
N ALA A 39 2.39 -5.62 -13.33
CA ALA A 39 3.36 -6.30 -14.18
C ALA A 39 2.92 -6.40 -15.65
N THR A 40 1.62 -6.35 -15.94
CA THR A 40 1.09 -6.36 -17.33
C THR A 40 1.30 -5.03 -18.04
N GLY A 41 1.45 -3.93 -17.31
CA GLY A 41 1.62 -2.59 -17.84
C GLY A 41 0.35 -1.96 -18.43
N ASP A 42 -0.84 -2.55 -18.25
CA ASP A 42 -2.11 -2.04 -18.81
C ASP A 42 -2.70 -0.88 -17.99
N MET A 43 -1.85 0.06 -17.64
CA MET A 43 -2.20 1.24 -16.85
C MET A 43 -3.10 2.22 -17.62
N ALA A 44 -3.00 2.24 -18.95
CA ALA A 44 -3.81 3.13 -19.78
C ALA A 44 -5.29 2.71 -19.76
N ALA A 45 -5.57 1.42 -19.86
CA ALA A 45 -6.92 0.88 -19.76
C ALA A 45 -7.52 1.13 -18.37
N ALA A 46 -6.75 0.95 -17.30
CA ALA A 46 -7.21 1.29 -15.94
C ALA A 46 -7.49 2.78 -15.79
N ALA A 47 -6.63 3.65 -16.32
CA ALA A 47 -6.81 5.10 -16.25
C ALA A 47 -8.09 5.58 -16.96
N ALA A 48 -8.51 4.89 -18.01
CA ALA A 48 -9.76 5.18 -18.71
C ALA A 48 -11.01 4.94 -17.84
N LEU A 49 -10.87 4.16 -16.76
CA LEU A 49 -11.96 3.85 -15.83
C LEU A 49 -12.07 4.83 -14.66
N VAL A 50 -11.25 5.88 -14.60
CA VAL A 50 -11.25 6.83 -13.48
C VAL A 50 -12.60 7.50 -13.24
N SER A 51 -13.39 7.70 -14.31
CA SER A 51 -14.73 8.29 -14.26
C SER A 51 -15.85 7.24 -14.29
N ALA A 52 -15.52 5.95 -14.22
CA ALA A 52 -16.53 4.91 -14.15
C ALA A 52 -17.28 4.96 -12.81
N GLU A 53 -18.49 4.42 -12.81
CA GLU A 53 -19.25 4.21 -11.57
C GLU A 53 -18.48 3.30 -10.64
N ALA A 54 -18.45 3.65 -9.34
CA ALA A 54 -17.79 2.84 -8.33
C ALA A 54 -18.60 1.56 -8.07
N ASP A 55 -17.90 0.43 -7.98
CA ASP A 55 -18.53 -0.85 -7.62
C ASP A 55 -18.82 -0.91 -6.11
N TYR A 56 -18.00 -0.21 -5.31
CA TYR A 56 -18.08 -0.20 -3.85
C TYR A 56 -17.80 1.19 -3.28
N GLY A 57 -18.50 1.55 -2.21
CA GLY A 57 -18.11 2.66 -1.33
C GLY A 57 -16.85 2.32 -0.53
N PHE A 58 -16.22 3.34 0.04
CA PHE A 58 -14.98 3.14 0.83
C PHE A 58 -15.19 2.27 2.07
N ASP A 59 -16.35 2.36 2.70
CA ASP A 59 -16.69 1.62 3.91
C ASP A 59 -17.29 0.23 3.62
N ASP A 60 -17.53 -0.10 2.36
CA ASP A 60 -18.09 -1.39 1.94
C ASP A 60 -17.06 -2.52 1.88
N VAL A 61 -15.79 -2.19 2.04
CA VAL A 61 -14.66 -3.11 1.90
C VAL A 61 -13.70 -3.00 3.09
N THR A 62 -12.91 -4.05 3.30
CA THR A 62 -11.72 -3.97 4.16
C THR A 62 -10.53 -3.59 3.28
N HIS A 63 -9.88 -2.49 3.59
CA HIS A 63 -8.68 -2.07 2.87
C HIS A 63 -7.48 -2.91 3.30
N ASP A 64 -6.85 -3.55 2.35
CA ASP A 64 -5.61 -4.29 2.54
C ASP A 64 -4.38 -3.38 2.33
N PRO A 65 -3.15 -3.80 2.69
CA PRO A 65 -1.95 -3.16 2.16
C PRO A 65 -2.01 -3.05 0.64
N VAL A 66 -1.50 -1.95 0.07
CA VAL A 66 -1.62 -1.70 -1.39
C VAL A 66 -1.09 -2.87 -2.22
N ILE A 67 0.06 -3.44 -1.81
CA ILE A 67 0.59 -4.70 -2.37
C ILE A 67 0.67 -5.70 -1.23
N PRO A 68 -0.34 -6.56 -1.03
CA PRO A 68 -0.35 -7.50 0.09
C PRO A 68 0.64 -8.66 -0.07
N ASN A 69 1.15 -8.90 -1.27
CA ASN A 69 2.06 -10.01 -1.62
C ASN A 69 3.38 -9.53 -2.25
N PRO A 70 4.13 -8.60 -1.65
CA PRO A 70 5.38 -8.12 -2.22
C PRO A 70 6.48 -9.18 -2.11
N ASP A 71 7.37 -9.26 -3.09
CA ASP A 71 8.57 -10.09 -3.00
C ASP A 71 9.59 -9.48 -2.03
N LYS A 72 9.68 -8.15 -2.02
CA LYS A 72 10.60 -7.39 -1.18
C LYS A 72 9.97 -6.06 -0.77
N ILE A 73 10.29 -5.64 0.44
CA ILE A 73 10.02 -4.28 0.93
C ILE A 73 11.36 -3.71 1.33
N ILE A 74 11.83 -2.74 0.57
CA ILE A 74 13.10 -2.05 0.83
C ILE A 74 12.78 -0.61 1.16
N CYS A 75 13.19 -0.17 2.34
CA CYS A 75 12.99 1.18 2.82
C CYS A 75 14.30 1.97 2.75
N VAL A 76 14.18 3.26 2.48
CA VAL A 76 15.29 4.21 2.55
C VAL A 76 15.17 4.94 3.89
N GLY A 77 16.13 4.72 4.78
CA GLY A 77 16.23 5.41 6.06
C GLY A 77 16.96 6.74 5.95
N LEU A 78 16.72 7.63 6.89
CA LEU A 78 17.37 8.95 6.96
C LEU A 78 17.26 9.75 5.65
N ASN A 79 16.11 9.67 4.98
CA ASN A 79 15.89 10.25 3.66
C ASN A 79 15.42 11.73 3.70
N TYR A 80 15.26 12.31 4.88
CA TYR A 80 14.82 13.69 5.09
C TYR A 80 15.78 14.39 6.04
N HIS A 81 16.25 15.61 5.68
CA HIS A 81 17.15 16.40 6.50
C HIS A 81 16.62 16.62 7.93
N ALA A 82 15.36 16.98 8.09
CA ALA A 82 14.74 17.17 9.39
C ALA A 82 14.83 15.91 10.27
N HIS A 83 14.70 14.73 9.68
CA HIS A 83 14.83 13.47 10.42
C HIS A 83 16.29 13.15 10.80
N ILE A 84 17.25 13.53 9.97
CA ILE A 84 18.68 13.40 10.27
C ILE A 84 19.04 14.31 11.44
N GLU A 85 18.60 15.57 11.42
CA GLU A 85 18.81 16.54 12.50
C GLU A 85 18.18 16.06 13.82
N GLU A 86 16.93 15.58 13.77
CA GLU A 86 16.22 15.06 14.95
C GLU A 86 16.95 13.88 15.60
N THR A 87 17.49 12.98 14.80
CA THR A 87 18.22 11.81 15.30
C THR A 87 19.65 12.09 15.70
N GLY A 88 20.19 13.29 15.40
CA GLY A 88 21.58 13.69 15.68
C GLY A 88 22.62 12.85 14.92
N ARG A 89 22.23 12.22 13.81
CA ARG A 89 23.13 11.42 12.97
C ARG A 89 23.78 12.28 11.89
N GLU A 90 24.98 11.89 11.49
CA GLU A 90 25.65 12.51 10.35
C GLU A 90 25.02 12.07 9.03
N GLU A 91 24.98 12.98 8.07
CA GLU A 91 24.60 12.64 6.69
C GLU A 91 25.59 11.63 6.10
N THR A 92 25.07 10.59 5.48
CA THR A 92 25.89 9.59 4.80
C THR A 92 25.88 9.84 3.29
N PRO A 93 27.02 9.65 2.60
CA PRO A 93 27.09 9.84 1.15
C PRO A 93 26.30 8.77 0.36
N ASN A 94 25.90 7.69 1.03
CA ASN A 94 25.15 6.60 0.44
C ASN A 94 23.80 6.44 1.16
N PRO A 95 22.73 6.03 0.46
CA PRO A 95 21.44 5.81 1.09
C PRO A 95 21.52 4.66 2.10
N VAL A 96 20.88 4.86 3.26
CA VAL A 96 20.71 3.82 4.26
C VAL A 96 19.51 2.97 3.84
N LEU A 97 19.76 1.71 3.50
CA LEU A 97 18.70 0.78 3.07
C LEU A 97 18.43 -0.26 4.16
N PHE A 98 17.16 -0.58 4.38
CA PHE A 98 16.77 -1.66 5.26
C PHE A 98 15.54 -2.39 4.71
N ALA A 99 15.42 -3.66 5.07
CA ALA A 99 14.31 -4.51 4.63
C ALA A 99 13.19 -4.54 5.68
N ARG A 100 11.96 -4.67 5.20
CA ARG A 100 10.78 -4.97 6.02
C ARG A 100 10.17 -6.28 5.56
N TYR A 101 9.45 -6.92 6.44
CA TYR A 101 8.71 -8.14 6.12
C TYR A 101 7.28 -7.82 5.69
N GLN A 102 6.72 -8.68 4.84
CA GLN A 102 5.33 -8.56 4.40
C GLN A 102 4.35 -8.40 5.57
N GLY A 103 4.50 -9.20 6.63
CA GLY A 103 3.66 -9.13 7.83
C GLY A 103 3.79 -7.86 8.67
N SER A 104 4.69 -6.93 8.30
CA SER A 104 4.81 -5.62 8.95
C SER A 104 3.96 -4.53 8.29
N GLN A 105 3.20 -4.85 7.25
CA GLN A 105 2.27 -3.94 6.59
C GLN A 105 0.86 -4.08 7.19
N ILE A 106 0.11 -2.99 7.19
CA ILE A 106 -1.31 -2.98 7.53
C ILE A 106 -2.09 -2.19 6.48
N GLY A 107 -3.37 -2.50 6.35
CA GLY A 107 -4.30 -1.76 5.51
C GLY A 107 -4.76 -0.44 6.17
N HIS A 108 -5.45 0.39 5.38
CA HIS A 108 -6.05 1.63 5.87
C HIS A 108 -7.08 1.33 6.97
N ASN A 109 -7.03 2.11 8.06
CA ASN A 109 -7.86 1.94 9.26
C ASN A 109 -7.73 0.60 9.99
N ALA A 110 -6.76 -0.25 9.63
CA ALA A 110 -6.47 -1.46 10.39
C ALA A 110 -5.76 -1.12 11.72
N PRO A 111 -6.05 -1.85 12.81
CA PRO A 111 -5.40 -1.58 14.09
C PRO A 111 -3.91 -1.96 14.05
N LEU A 112 -3.07 -1.11 14.63
CA LEU A 112 -1.68 -1.44 14.93
C LEU A 112 -1.64 -2.39 16.15
N ILE A 113 -1.01 -3.54 15.99
CA ILE A 113 -0.90 -4.53 17.06
C ILE A 113 0.47 -4.41 17.72
N LYS A 114 0.50 -3.86 18.95
CA LYS A 114 1.71 -3.81 19.77
C LYS A 114 2.05 -5.22 20.27
N PRO A 115 3.27 -5.73 20.06
CA PRO A 115 3.69 -7.00 20.64
C PRO A 115 3.77 -6.92 22.17
N LEU A 116 3.48 -8.02 22.84
CA LEU A 116 3.54 -8.09 24.31
C LEU A 116 4.98 -8.06 24.84
N GLU A 117 5.94 -8.46 24.01
CA GLU A 117 7.36 -8.63 24.37
C GLU A 117 8.13 -7.30 24.41
N SER A 118 7.56 -6.20 23.93
CA SER A 118 8.26 -4.92 23.86
C SER A 118 7.36 -3.73 24.13
N ASP A 119 7.86 -2.79 24.93
CA ASP A 119 7.27 -1.46 25.09
C ASP A 119 7.80 -0.45 24.06
N LYS A 120 8.82 -0.82 23.30
CA LYS A 120 9.38 -0.02 22.21
C LYS A 120 8.63 -0.34 20.91
N PHE A 121 7.48 0.31 20.76
CA PHE A 121 6.62 0.15 19.58
C PHE A 121 6.67 1.43 18.74
N ASP A 122 6.90 1.25 17.46
CA ASP A 122 6.95 2.35 16.51
C ASP A 122 6.27 1.95 15.19
N TYR A 123 5.79 2.94 14.46
CA TYR A 123 5.19 2.76 13.15
C TYR A 123 5.67 3.84 12.19
N GLU A 124 5.65 3.53 10.91
CA GLU A 124 6.03 4.46 9.85
C GLU A 124 4.91 4.54 8.81
N ALA A 125 4.44 5.75 8.54
CA ALA A 125 3.60 6.03 7.39
C ALA A 125 4.50 6.30 6.18
N ARG A 126 4.37 5.49 5.14
CA ARG A 126 5.16 5.64 3.91
C ARG A 126 4.25 5.65 2.70
N SER A 127 4.54 6.52 1.75
CA SER A 127 3.91 6.43 0.44
C SER A 127 4.49 5.23 -0.32
N PRO A 128 3.65 4.42 -0.92
CA PRO A 128 4.08 3.33 -1.78
C PRO A 128 4.70 3.83 -3.08
#